data_39150874d4934528f787d1bdbfc38dd4
#
_entry.id   39150874d4934528f787d1bdbfc38dd4
#
_cell.length_a   1.000
_cell.length_b   1.000
_cell.length_c   1.000
_cell.angle_alpha   90.00
_cell.angle_beta   90.00
_cell.angle_gamma   90.00
#
_symmetry.space_group_name_H-M   'P 1'
#
loop_
_entity.id
_entity.type
_entity.pdbx_description
1 polymer ?
#
loop_
_entity_poly.entity_id
_entity_poly.type
_entity_poly.pdbx_seq_one_letter_code
_entity_poly.pdbx_strand_id
1 'polypeptide(L)'
;MLAFRNTLYFPPKGIVVGLQSAVNFTLSGWAILIIAVGIGAWIGYNRGLRAVLTVALISVIAYIICVQGGDILIATVNRFYQNGPKLFAFAAGRDPGAVAPLPPLIEPGYRIPLVFRVALFVSLLTFGWFFRRTPWWYSSSIAPTEPLARPLGAVFGGFSALVWVSAITAFWVELYNSGSVPFNNIICDILLALPDVTPYMPALIAVFFIVLGVLVLFLLPRLFAIPAPPKKF
;
A
#
# COMPACT_ATOMS: atom_id res chain seq x y z
N MET A 1 13.54 22.14 16.42
CA MET A 1 14.28 22.84 15.36
C MET A 1 15.32 21.86 14.82
N LEU A 2 14.92 20.97 13.91
CA LEU A 2 15.79 19.95 13.29
C LEU A 2 15.72 20.15 11.79
N ALA A 3 16.80 20.71 11.25
CA ALA A 3 17.00 20.94 9.83
C ALA A 3 17.35 19.60 9.17
N PHE A 4 16.36 18.93 8.54
CA PHE A 4 16.65 17.88 7.57
C PHE A 4 17.01 18.53 6.24
N ARG A 5 18.29 18.77 6.07
CA ARG A 5 18.88 19.19 4.80
C ARG A 5 19.83 18.09 4.36
N ASN A 6 19.31 17.11 3.65
CA ASN A 6 20.12 16.29 2.74
C ASN A 6 19.25 15.93 1.52
N THR A 7 19.14 16.89 0.61
CA THR A 7 18.76 16.61 -0.77
C THR A 7 19.92 15.88 -1.43
N LEU A 8 19.96 14.55 -1.32
CA LEU A 8 20.80 13.73 -2.19
C LEU A 8 20.25 13.83 -3.61
N TYR A 9 20.85 14.69 -4.38
CA TYR A 9 20.62 14.80 -5.82
C TYR A 9 21.24 13.57 -6.49
N PHE A 10 20.41 12.56 -6.77
CA PHE A 10 20.82 11.44 -7.62
C PHE A 10 20.60 11.83 -9.08
N PRO A 11 21.66 11.86 -9.90
CA PRO A 11 21.47 12.03 -11.34
C PRO A 11 20.68 10.83 -11.89
N PRO A 12 19.78 11.04 -12.86
CA PRO A 12 19.05 9.95 -13.51
C PRO A 12 20.05 9.11 -14.32
N LYS A 13 20.55 8.04 -13.72
CA LYS A 13 21.34 7.05 -14.44
C LYS A 13 20.39 6.09 -15.12
N GLY A 14 20.38 6.09 -16.47
CA GLY A 14 19.72 5.06 -17.25
C GLY A 14 20.33 3.69 -16.93
N ILE A 15 19.50 2.67 -16.79
CA ILE A 15 19.95 1.30 -16.56
C ILE A 15 20.41 0.74 -17.88
N VAL A 16 21.69 0.34 -17.94
CA VAL A 16 22.24 -0.42 -19.06
C VAL A 16 22.16 -1.89 -18.70
N VAL A 17 21.15 -2.58 -19.20
CA VAL A 17 21.08 -4.05 -19.08
C VAL A 17 21.90 -4.64 -20.22
N GLY A 18 23.13 -5.05 -19.92
CA GLY A 18 24.00 -5.73 -20.85
C GLY A 18 23.57 -7.19 -21.02
N LEU A 19 22.76 -7.50 -22.03
CA LEU A 19 22.69 -8.83 -22.60
C LEU A 19 23.88 -8.96 -23.58
N GLN A 20 24.58 -10.11 -23.55
CA GLN A 20 25.82 -10.39 -24.31
C GLN A 20 25.69 -10.34 -25.84
N SER A 21 24.69 -9.71 -26.39
CA SER A 21 24.53 -9.42 -27.81
C SER A 21 23.98 -8.00 -28.00
N ALA A 22 24.86 -7.07 -28.26
CA ALA A 22 24.73 -5.83 -29.05
C ALA A 22 23.45 -4.94 -28.98
N VAL A 23 22.52 -5.13 -28.05
CA VAL A 23 21.38 -4.25 -27.87
C VAL A 23 21.39 -3.72 -26.43
N ASN A 24 21.90 -2.50 -26.26
CA ASN A 24 21.83 -1.77 -25.00
C ASN A 24 20.39 -1.24 -24.82
N PHE A 25 19.59 -1.90 -24.01
CA PHE A 25 18.28 -1.40 -23.59
C PHE A 25 18.46 -0.46 -22.41
N THR A 26 18.39 0.84 -22.64
CA THR A 26 18.24 1.83 -21.55
C THR A 26 16.77 1.97 -21.21
N LEU A 27 16.30 1.26 -20.19
CA LEU A 27 14.94 1.40 -19.71
C LEU A 27 14.87 2.60 -18.75
N SER A 28 14.18 3.67 -19.17
CA SER A 28 13.91 4.80 -18.27
C SER A 28 13.00 4.33 -17.12
N GLY A 29 13.30 4.77 -15.88
CA GLY A 29 12.47 4.44 -14.71
C GLY A 29 10.99 4.80 -14.88
N TRP A 30 10.70 5.86 -15.64
CA TRP A 30 9.32 6.22 -16.02
C TRP A 30 8.64 5.16 -16.86
N ALA A 31 9.38 4.48 -17.77
CA ALA A 31 8.82 3.40 -18.56
C ALA A 31 8.41 2.21 -17.69
N ILE A 32 9.22 1.87 -16.70
CA ILE A 32 8.90 0.79 -15.72
C ILE A 32 7.63 1.15 -14.93
N LEU A 33 7.54 2.39 -14.47
CA LEU A 33 6.37 2.87 -13.74
C LEU A 33 5.10 2.81 -14.60
N ILE A 34 5.18 3.29 -15.85
CA ILE A 34 4.06 3.26 -16.81
C ILE A 34 3.62 1.82 -17.07
N ILE A 35 4.57 0.90 -17.26
CA ILE A 35 4.26 -0.53 -17.47
C ILE A 35 3.57 -1.11 -16.23
N ALA A 36 4.08 -0.84 -15.03
CA ALA A 36 3.48 -1.33 -13.79
C ALA A 36 2.05 -0.81 -13.60
N VAL A 37 1.83 0.49 -13.82
CA VAL A 37 0.51 1.13 -13.77
C VAL A 37 -0.41 0.57 -14.86
N GLY A 38 0.11 0.35 -16.08
CA GLY A 38 -0.64 -0.26 -17.19
C GLY A 38 -1.10 -1.68 -16.88
N ILE A 39 -0.22 -2.51 -16.30
CA ILE A 39 -0.58 -3.87 -15.86
C ILE A 39 -1.65 -3.81 -14.76
N GLY A 40 -1.50 -2.91 -13.78
CA GLY A 40 -2.50 -2.70 -12.74
C GLY A 40 -3.85 -2.27 -13.31
N ALA A 41 -3.85 -1.34 -14.26
CA ALA A 41 -5.05 -0.88 -14.95
C ALA A 41 -5.71 -2.01 -15.77
N TRP A 42 -4.93 -2.80 -16.48
CA TRP A 42 -5.44 -3.96 -17.24
C TRP A 42 -6.07 -5.01 -16.34
N ILE A 43 -5.41 -5.34 -15.22
CA ILE A 43 -5.98 -6.26 -14.22
C ILE A 43 -7.27 -5.68 -13.64
N GLY A 44 -7.29 -4.38 -13.36
CA GLY A 44 -8.45 -3.68 -12.82
C GLY A 44 -9.63 -3.66 -13.80
N TYR A 45 -9.37 -3.43 -15.07
CA TYR A 45 -10.38 -3.48 -16.13
C TYR A 45 -11.04 -4.85 -16.24
N ASN A 46 -10.23 -5.92 -16.22
CA ASN A 46 -10.74 -7.29 -16.33
C ASN A 46 -11.51 -7.75 -15.07
N ARG A 47 -11.16 -7.23 -13.90
CA ARG A 47 -11.78 -7.64 -12.63
C ARG A 47 -12.97 -6.80 -12.20
N GLY A 48 -13.08 -5.60 -12.75
CA GLY A 48 -14.14 -4.65 -12.45
C GLY A 48 -13.98 -3.91 -11.11
N LEU A 49 -14.77 -2.85 -10.94
CA LEU A 49 -14.65 -1.89 -9.86
C LEU A 49 -14.66 -2.50 -8.45
N ARG A 50 -15.64 -3.37 -8.15
CA ARG A 50 -15.83 -3.91 -6.78
C ARG A 50 -14.61 -4.64 -6.25
N ALA A 51 -14.03 -5.50 -7.08
CA ALA A 51 -12.89 -6.31 -6.69
C ALA A 51 -11.63 -5.46 -6.46
N VAL A 52 -11.46 -4.41 -7.26
CA VAL A 52 -10.28 -3.57 -7.25
C VAL A 52 -10.38 -2.47 -6.20
N LEU A 53 -11.58 -1.97 -5.94
CA LEU A 53 -11.81 -0.91 -4.95
C LEU A 53 -11.39 -1.35 -3.54
N THR A 54 -11.73 -2.58 -3.14
CA THR A 54 -11.31 -3.13 -1.84
C THR A 54 -9.78 -3.22 -1.75
N VAL A 55 -9.13 -3.71 -2.82
CA VAL A 55 -7.67 -3.81 -2.86
C VAL A 55 -7.05 -2.41 -2.82
N ALA A 56 -7.60 -1.44 -3.56
CA ALA A 56 -7.12 -0.06 -3.57
C ALA A 56 -7.22 0.58 -2.18
N LEU A 57 -8.37 0.45 -1.50
CA LEU A 57 -8.57 0.95 -0.14
C LEU A 57 -7.55 0.36 0.85
N ILE A 58 -7.39 -0.96 0.84
CA ILE A 58 -6.45 -1.63 1.74
C ILE A 58 -5.02 -1.23 1.40
N SER A 59 -4.67 -1.08 0.11
CA SER A 59 -3.34 -0.61 -0.31
C SER A 59 -3.06 0.81 0.19
N VAL A 60 -4.04 1.72 0.13
CA VAL A 60 -3.91 3.08 0.65
C VAL A 60 -3.73 3.06 2.17
N ILE A 61 -4.54 2.30 2.89
CA ILE A 61 -4.43 2.16 4.36
C ILE A 61 -3.07 1.58 4.74
N ALA A 62 -2.64 0.51 4.05
CA ALA A 62 -1.33 -0.09 4.27
C ALA A 62 -0.19 0.91 4.00
N TYR A 63 -0.29 1.71 2.94
CA TYR A 63 0.69 2.74 2.61
C TYR A 63 0.76 3.82 3.70
N ILE A 64 -0.37 4.34 4.14
CA ILE A 64 -0.42 5.36 5.20
C ILE A 64 0.18 4.82 6.50
N ILE A 65 -0.15 3.60 6.89
CA ILE A 65 0.32 3.01 8.15
C ILE A 65 1.80 2.61 8.08
N CYS A 66 2.21 1.92 7.00
CA CYS A 66 3.54 1.31 6.94
C CYS A 66 4.61 2.22 6.34
N VAL A 67 4.25 3.13 5.42
CA VAL A 67 5.21 4.02 4.76
C VAL A 67 5.22 5.38 5.43
N GLN A 68 4.07 6.08 5.47
CA GLN A 68 4.01 7.43 6.03
C GLN A 68 4.03 7.44 7.57
N GLY A 69 3.32 6.52 8.19
CA GLY A 69 3.18 6.40 9.66
C GLY A 69 4.10 5.36 10.28
N GLY A 70 5.14 4.90 9.59
CA GLY A 70 5.97 3.77 10.03
C GLY A 70 6.58 3.94 11.42
N ASP A 71 7.08 5.12 11.75
CA ASP A 71 7.67 5.40 13.07
C ASP A 71 6.62 5.43 14.18
N ILE A 72 5.45 6.01 13.88
CA ILE A 72 4.31 6.05 14.81
C ILE A 72 3.79 4.62 15.05
N LEU A 73 3.73 3.81 14.00
CA LEU A 73 3.34 2.40 14.11
C LEU A 73 4.25 1.64 15.07
N ILE A 74 5.57 1.73 14.87
CA ILE A 74 6.57 1.04 15.70
C ILE A 74 6.49 1.53 17.15
N ALA A 75 6.44 2.86 17.34
CA ALA A 75 6.29 3.44 18.69
C ALA A 75 5.00 2.94 19.37
N THR A 76 3.90 2.85 18.62
CA THR A 76 2.62 2.37 19.13
C THR A 76 2.68 0.90 19.52
N VAL A 77 3.23 0.04 18.66
CA VAL A 77 3.41 -1.40 18.96
C VAL A 77 4.27 -1.60 20.20
N ASN A 78 5.41 -0.91 20.28
CA ASN A 78 6.28 -0.96 21.46
C ASN A 78 5.56 -0.51 22.72
N ARG A 79 4.78 0.58 22.65
CA ARG A 79 4.02 1.12 23.78
C ARG A 79 2.97 0.13 24.29
N PHE A 80 2.24 -0.53 23.38
CA PHE A 80 1.28 -1.56 23.76
C PHE A 80 1.98 -2.77 24.39
N TYR A 81 3.07 -3.22 23.82
CA TYR A 81 3.83 -4.36 24.34
C TYR A 81 4.40 -4.07 25.72
N GLN A 82 5.05 -2.92 25.90
CA GLN A 82 5.66 -2.52 27.18
C GLN A 82 4.63 -2.35 28.31
N ASN A 83 3.44 -1.85 27.98
CA ASN A 83 2.38 -1.63 28.96
C ASN A 83 1.41 -2.83 29.07
N GLY A 84 1.56 -3.86 28.26
CA GLY A 84 0.72 -5.07 28.29
C GLY A 84 0.61 -5.69 29.69
N PRO A 85 1.71 -5.95 30.41
CA PRO A 85 1.65 -6.51 31.77
C PRO A 85 0.90 -5.63 32.78
N LYS A 86 1.00 -4.30 32.64
CA LYS A 86 0.26 -3.34 33.47
C LYS A 86 -1.25 -3.41 33.20
N LEU A 87 -1.64 -3.54 31.94
CA LEU A 87 -3.04 -3.73 31.55
C LEU A 87 -3.61 -5.04 32.09
N PHE A 88 -2.81 -6.11 32.04
CA PHE A 88 -3.19 -7.40 32.62
C PHE A 88 -3.33 -7.33 34.13
N ALA A 89 -2.39 -6.65 34.83
CA ALA A 89 -2.47 -6.46 36.28
C ALA A 89 -3.73 -5.69 36.67
N PHE A 90 -4.03 -4.62 35.95
CA PHE A 90 -5.26 -3.84 36.13
C PHE A 90 -6.52 -4.70 35.93
N ALA A 91 -6.59 -5.47 34.83
CA ALA A 91 -7.71 -6.37 34.57
C ALA A 91 -7.88 -7.46 35.62
N ALA A 92 -6.78 -7.89 36.28
CA ALA A 92 -6.75 -8.85 37.37
C ALA A 92 -6.98 -8.23 38.77
N GLY A 93 -7.32 -6.94 38.86
CA GLY A 93 -7.54 -6.21 40.11
C GLY A 93 -6.26 -6.01 40.95
N ARG A 94 -5.07 -6.11 40.32
CA ARG A 94 -3.77 -5.86 40.96
C ARG A 94 -3.31 -4.43 40.66
N ASP A 95 -2.40 -3.92 41.50
CA ASP A 95 -1.81 -2.60 41.30
C ASP A 95 -0.91 -2.58 40.05
N PRO A 96 -1.29 -1.82 38.99
CA PRO A 96 -0.46 -1.70 37.79
C PRO A 96 0.87 -0.98 38.03
N GLY A 97 0.98 -0.20 39.11
CA GLY A 97 2.22 0.49 39.50
C GLY A 97 3.32 -0.44 39.98
N ALA A 98 2.95 -1.61 40.49
CA ALA A 98 3.89 -2.61 40.95
C ALA A 98 4.55 -3.44 39.82
N VAL A 99 4.07 -3.29 38.59
CA VAL A 99 4.55 -4.05 37.42
C VAL A 99 5.54 -3.24 36.60
N ALA A 100 6.78 -3.75 36.49
CA ALA A 100 7.79 -3.12 35.61
C ALA A 100 7.41 -3.24 34.14
N PRO A 101 7.66 -2.21 33.32
CA PRO A 101 7.44 -2.28 31.88
C PRO A 101 8.43 -3.26 31.23
N LEU A 102 7.98 -3.96 30.18
CA LEU A 102 8.85 -4.81 29.37
C LEU A 102 9.81 -3.97 28.51
N PRO A 103 10.96 -4.52 28.09
CA PRO A 103 11.81 -3.89 27.08
C PRO A 103 11.03 -3.75 25.75
N PRO A 104 11.45 -2.83 24.83
CA PRO A 104 10.77 -2.68 23.55
C PRO A 104 10.81 -3.98 22.76
N LEU A 105 9.68 -4.35 22.12
CA LEU A 105 9.57 -5.53 21.27
C LEU A 105 10.39 -5.37 19.98
N ILE A 106 10.35 -4.17 19.41
CA ILE A 106 11.07 -3.79 18.21
C ILE A 106 12.18 -2.85 18.64
N GLU A 107 13.41 -3.35 18.61
CA GLU A 107 14.57 -2.55 18.99
C GLU A 107 14.76 -1.36 18.02
N PRO A 108 15.17 -0.20 18.54
CA PRO A 108 15.49 0.94 17.69
C PRO A 108 16.70 0.60 16.81
N GLY A 109 16.47 0.60 15.51
CA GLY A 109 17.46 0.30 14.48
C GLY A 109 16.81 0.33 13.10
N TYR A 110 17.59 0.26 12.04
CA TYR A 110 17.02 0.37 10.69
C TYR A 110 16.41 -0.95 10.19
N ARG A 111 17.03 -2.10 10.50
CA ARG A 111 16.66 -3.37 9.87
C ARG A 111 15.37 -3.97 10.42
N ILE A 112 15.26 -4.11 11.75
CA ILE A 112 14.12 -4.77 12.37
C ILE A 112 12.82 -3.98 12.16
N PRO A 113 12.79 -2.65 12.40
CA PRO A 113 11.65 -1.82 12.09
C PRO A 113 11.21 -1.88 10.63
N LEU A 114 12.17 -1.85 9.69
CA LEU A 114 11.88 -1.91 8.25
C LEU A 114 11.26 -3.25 7.86
N VAL A 115 11.86 -4.37 8.30
CA VAL A 115 11.33 -5.72 8.02
C VAL A 115 9.92 -5.87 8.58
N PHE A 116 9.66 -5.38 9.79
CA PHE A 116 8.32 -5.40 10.39
C PHE A 116 7.31 -4.61 9.55
N ARG A 117 7.65 -3.40 9.09
CA ARG A 117 6.79 -2.56 8.26
C ARG A 117 6.49 -3.20 6.90
N VAL A 118 7.50 -3.79 6.26
CA VAL A 118 7.36 -4.53 5.00
C VAL A 118 6.48 -5.76 5.19
N ALA A 119 6.72 -6.56 6.23
CA ALA A 119 5.92 -7.74 6.53
C ALA A 119 4.46 -7.39 6.79
N LEU A 120 4.20 -6.32 7.55
CA LEU A 120 2.85 -5.84 7.81
C LEU A 120 2.19 -5.33 6.52
N PHE A 121 2.91 -4.58 5.68
CA PHE A 121 2.42 -4.09 4.40
C PHE A 121 1.99 -5.25 3.49
N VAL A 122 2.85 -6.26 3.31
CA VAL A 122 2.55 -7.45 2.52
C VAL A 122 1.38 -8.23 3.11
N SER A 123 1.32 -8.36 4.45
CA SER A 123 0.22 -9.03 5.14
C SER A 123 -1.13 -8.35 4.90
N LEU A 124 -1.17 -7.01 4.98
CA LEU A 124 -2.37 -6.24 4.70
C LEU A 124 -2.82 -6.37 3.24
N LEU A 125 -1.88 -6.34 2.28
CA LEU A 125 -2.20 -6.56 0.87
C LEU A 125 -2.75 -7.97 0.62
N THR A 126 -2.11 -8.97 1.22
CA THR A 126 -2.53 -10.37 1.13
C THR A 126 -3.93 -10.55 1.72
N PHE A 127 -4.17 -9.98 2.90
CA PHE A 127 -5.47 -9.95 3.54
C PHE A 127 -6.53 -9.32 2.62
N GLY A 128 -6.24 -8.14 2.03
CA GLY A 128 -7.13 -7.49 1.07
C GLY A 128 -7.45 -8.34 -0.15
N TRP A 129 -6.47 -9.10 -0.60
CA TRP A 129 -6.65 -10.03 -1.70
C TRP A 129 -7.54 -11.22 -1.33
N PHE A 130 -7.40 -11.79 -0.13
CA PHE A 130 -8.22 -12.90 0.35
C PHE A 130 -9.65 -12.46 0.71
N PHE A 131 -9.82 -11.31 1.34
CA PHE A 131 -11.14 -10.75 1.67
C PHE A 131 -12.02 -10.48 0.46
N ARG A 132 -11.43 -10.46 -0.71
CA ARG A 132 -12.11 -10.33 -1.98
C ARG A 132 -12.99 -11.52 -2.36
N ARG A 133 -12.83 -12.68 -1.74
CA ARG A 133 -13.71 -13.82 -1.98
C ARG A 133 -15.08 -13.43 -1.49
N THR A 134 -16.01 -13.22 -2.43
CA THR A 134 -17.44 -13.03 -2.10
C THR A 134 -17.87 -14.18 -1.19
N PRO A 135 -18.40 -13.89 0.01
CA PRO A 135 -18.90 -14.93 0.88
C PRO A 135 -19.94 -15.77 0.12
N TRP A 136 -20.01 -17.06 0.38
CA TRP A 136 -20.91 -18.00 -0.29
C TRP A 136 -22.40 -17.60 -0.21
N TRP A 137 -22.78 -16.77 0.78
CA TRP A 137 -24.13 -16.21 0.94
C TRP A 137 -24.40 -14.97 0.07
N TYR A 138 -23.38 -14.44 -0.62
CA TYR A 138 -23.54 -13.27 -1.48
C TYR A 138 -23.96 -13.74 -2.86
N SER A 139 -25.25 -13.67 -3.13
CA SER A 139 -25.80 -13.98 -4.45
C SER A 139 -25.14 -13.12 -5.52
N SER A 140 -24.53 -13.77 -6.51
CA SER A 140 -23.89 -13.13 -7.67
C SER A 140 -24.87 -12.39 -8.60
N SER A 141 -26.15 -12.36 -8.27
CA SER A 141 -27.22 -11.73 -9.06
C SER A 141 -27.14 -10.20 -9.13
N ILE A 142 -26.25 -9.58 -8.37
CA ILE A 142 -25.96 -8.13 -8.47
C ILE A 142 -24.54 -7.96 -9.02
N ALA A 143 -24.19 -8.62 -10.11
CA ALA A 143 -23.08 -8.20 -10.93
C ALA A 143 -23.53 -6.94 -11.69
N PRO A 144 -22.99 -5.75 -11.41
CA PRO A 144 -23.35 -4.60 -12.22
C PRO A 144 -22.76 -4.81 -13.61
N THR A 145 -23.61 -5.08 -14.56
CA THR A 145 -23.36 -4.94 -16.01
C THR A 145 -23.26 -3.47 -16.36
N GLU A 146 -22.82 -2.64 -15.41
CA GLU A 146 -22.69 -1.20 -15.63
C GLU A 146 -21.50 -0.93 -16.54
N PRO A 147 -21.68 -0.14 -17.62
CA PRO A 147 -20.63 0.17 -18.57
C PRO A 147 -19.43 0.88 -17.93
N LEU A 148 -19.65 1.56 -16.79
CA LEU A 148 -18.61 2.28 -16.05
C LEU A 148 -17.77 1.40 -15.10
N ALA A 149 -18.21 0.19 -14.77
CA ALA A 149 -17.53 -0.67 -13.79
C ALA A 149 -16.13 -1.11 -14.27
N ARG A 150 -15.95 -1.34 -15.57
CA ARG A 150 -14.66 -1.71 -16.15
C ARG A 150 -13.66 -0.55 -16.22
N PRO A 151 -14.01 0.62 -16.82
CA PRO A 151 -13.07 1.74 -16.88
C PRO A 151 -12.71 2.27 -15.48
N LEU A 152 -13.64 2.36 -14.53
CA LEU A 152 -13.33 2.69 -13.15
C LEU A 152 -12.44 1.64 -12.50
N GLY A 153 -12.67 0.35 -12.78
CA GLY A 153 -11.77 -0.72 -12.34
C GLY A 153 -10.34 -0.52 -12.84
N ALA A 154 -10.17 -0.08 -14.09
CA ALA A 154 -8.84 0.24 -14.65
C ALA A 154 -8.17 1.40 -13.89
N VAL A 155 -8.90 2.48 -13.62
CA VAL A 155 -8.36 3.64 -12.88
C VAL A 155 -7.90 3.23 -11.48
N PHE A 156 -8.75 2.53 -10.72
CA PHE A 156 -8.39 2.08 -9.36
C PHE A 156 -7.29 1.00 -9.36
N GLY A 157 -7.24 0.15 -10.39
CA GLY A 157 -6.17 -0.84 -10.56
C GLY A 157 -4.81 -0.20 -10.85
N GLY A 158 -4.79 0.79 -11.76
CA GLY A 158 -3.59 1.59 -12.03
C GLY A 158 -3.12 2.37 -10.80
N PHE A 159 -4.05 2.98 -10.07
CA PHE A 159 -3.75 3.67 -8.83
C PHE A 159 -3.16 2.71 -7.76
N SER A 160 -3.73 1.51 -7.60
CA SER A 160 -3.18 0.51 -6.68
C SER A 160 -1.74 0.12 -7.03
N ALA A 161 -1.45 -0.08 -8.32
CA ALA A 161 -0.10 -0.38 -8.78
C ALA A 161 0.86 0.77 -8.50
N LEU A 162 0.43 2.03 -8.68
CA LEU A 162 1.21 3.21 -8.35
C LEU A 162 1.55 3.25 -6.84
N VAL A 163 0.57 2.99 -5.97
CA VAL A 163 0.76 2.89 -4.51
C VAL A 163 1.79 1.81 -4.16
N TRP A 164 1.72 0.65 -4.80
CA TRP A 164 2.65 -0.45 -4.55
C TRP A 164 4.07 -0.11 -4.99
N VAL A 165 4.23 0.45 -6.20
CA VAL A 165 5.55 0.89 -6.69
C VAL A 165 6.13 1.94 -5.75
N SER A 166 5.34 2.94 -5.32
CA SER A 166 5.79 3.96 -4.38
C SER A 166 6.18 3.37 -3.02
N ALA A 167 5.46 2.37 -2.51
CA ALA A 167 5.82 1.70 -1.27
C ALA A 167 7.13 0.93 -1.40
N ILE A 168 7.31 0.19 -2.50
CA ILE A 168 8.52 -0.58 -2.77
C ILE A 168 9.73 0.36 -2.89
N THR A 169 9.60 1.47 -3.62
CA THR A 169 10.69 2.47 -3.74
C THR A 169 11.03 3.10 -2.39
N ALA A 170 10.03 3.47 -1.59
CA ALA A 170 10.25 4.05 -0.26
C ALA A 170 11.00 3.07 0.66
N PHE A 171 10.56 1.82 0.76
CA PHE A 171 11.25 0.80 1.56
C PHE A 171 12.65 0.48 1.04
N TRP A 172 12.83 0.50 -0.29
CA TRP A 172 14.12 0.26 -0.90
C TRP A 172 15.11 1.38 -0.61
N VAL A 173 14.70 2.64 -0.73
CA VAL A 173 15.54 3.80 -0.41
C VAL A 173 15.94 3.78 1.06
N GLU A 174 15.03 3.41 1.97
CA GLU A 174 15.33 3.28 3.39
C GLU A 174 16.35 2.15 3.64
N LEU A 175 16.17 0.99 2.99
CA LEU A 175 17.11 -0.13 3.07
C LEU A 175 18.48 0.21 2.49
N TYR A 176 18.51 0.91 1.38
CA TYR A 176 19.73 1.38 0.74
C TYR A 176 20.51 2.34 1.63
N ASN A 177 19.83 3.33 2.21
CA ASN A 177 20.43 4.30 3.13
C ASN A 177 20.97 3.66 4.41
N SER A 178 20.47 2.49 4.81
CA SER A 178 20.97 1.73 5.96
C SER A 178 22.32 1.04 5.71
N GLY A 179 22.86 1.11 4.49
CA GLY A 179 24.14 0.47 4.10
C GLY A 179 24.09 -1.06 4.10
N SER A 180 22.89 -1.65 4.11
CA SER A 180 22.69 -3.10 4.30
C SER A 180 22.73 -3.91 3.01
N VAL A 181 22.72 -3.27 1.84
CA VAL A 181 22.66 -3.92 0.54
C VAL A 181 23.98 -3.74 -0.22
N PRO A 182 24.58 -4.80 -0.75
CA PRO A 182 25.76 -4.68 -1.62
C PRO A 182 25.36 -3.97 -2.93
N PHE A 183 26.15 -2.98 -3.31
CA PHE A 183 25.90 -2.02 -4.40
C PHE A 183 25.88 -2.61 -5.82
N ASN A 184 26.07 -3.90 -6.00
CA ASN A 184 26.34 -4.49 -7.31
C ASN A 184 25.25 -5.48 -7.77
N ASN A 185 23.98 -5.06 -7.71
CA ASN A 185 22.87 -5.94 -8.10
C ASN A 185 21.93 -5.25 -9.08
N ILE A 186 21.59 -5.93 -10.20
CA ILE A 186 20.67 -5.42 -11.24
C ILE A 186 19.35 -4.94 -10.64
N ILE A 187 18.87 -5.58 -9.57
CA ILE A 187 17.64 -5.20 -8.86
C ILE A 187 17.80 -3.81 -8.22
N CYS A 188 18.97 -3.51 -7.65
CA CYS A 188 19.30 -2.19 -7.11
C CYS A 188 19.19 -1.10 -8.18
N ASP A 189 19.79 -1.36 -9.34
CA ASP A 189 19.81 -0.39 -10.44
C ASP A 189 18.40 -0.12 -10.98
N ILE A 190 17.58 -1.17 -11.10
CA ILE A 190 16.17 -1.05 -11.52
C ILE A 190 15.35 -0.24 -10.52
N LEU A 191 15.46 -0.52 -9.22
CA LEU A 191 14.69 0.16 -8.18
C LEU A 191 15.13 1.59 -7.95
N LEU A 192 16.44 1.87 -8.07
CA LEU A 192 16.99 3.24 -7.98
C LEU A 192 16.69 4.08 -9.23
N ALA A 193 16.43 3.44 -10.37
CA ALA A 193 16.03 4.15 -11.58
C ALA A 193 14.55 4.55 -11.57
N LEU A 194 13.72 3.95 -10.70
CA LEU A 194 12.31 4.33 -10.58
C LEU A 194 12.19 5.80 -10.11
N PRO A 195 11.25 6.56 -10.69
CA PRO A 195 11.01 7.91 -10.23
C PRO A 195 10.46 7.90 -8.81
N ASP A 196 10.96 8.81 -7.98
CA ASP A 196 10.43 8.98 -6.63
C ASP A 196 9.08 9.71 -6.69
N VAL A 197 8.01 8.94 -6.60
CA VAL A 197 6.63 9.47 -6.54
C VAL A 197 6.13 9.68 -5.11
N THR A 198 6.93 9.32 -4.11
CA THR A 198 6.58 9.43 -2.68
C THR A 198 6.12 10.83 -2.26
N PRO A 199 6.75 11.94 -2.72
CA PRO A 199 6.30 13.29 -2.36
C PRO A 199 4.90 13.64 -2.84
N TYR A 200 4.44 13.02 -3.94
CA TYR A 200 3.12 13.27 -4.51
C TYR A 200 2.03 12.37 -3.93
N MET A 201 2.40 11.33 -3.20
CA MET A 201 1.45 10.34 -2.68
C MET A 201 0.39 10.92 -1.75
N PRO A 202 0.67 11.88 -0.84
CA PRO A 202 -0.38 12.48 0.00
C PRO A 202 -1.47 13.16 -0.83
N ALA A 203 -1.09 13.90 -1.88
CA ALA A 203 -2.04 14.54 -2.79
C ALA A 203 -2.84 13.52 -3.60
N LEU A 204 -2.19 12.48 -4.12
CA LEU A 204 -2.84 11.40 -4.86
C LEU A 204 -3.83 10.61 -3.99
N ILE A 205 -3.48 10.35 -2.74
CA ILE A 205 -4.37 9.72 -1.76
C ILE A 205 -5.57 10.61 -1.45
N ALA A 206 -5.37 11.94 -1.29
CA ALA A 206 -6.46 12.87 -1.10
C ALA A 206 -7.43 12.88 -2.29
N VAL A 207 -6.91 12.93 -3.51
CA VAL A 207 -7.72 12.82 -4.74
C VAL A 207 -8.48 11.48 -4.79
N PHE A 208 -7.83 10.38 -4.43
CA PHE A 208 -8.47 9.07 -4.34
C PHE A 208 -9.68 9.10 -3.40
N PHE A 209 -9.56 9.66 -2.20
CA PHE A 209 -10.68 9.76 -1.25
C PHE A 209 -11.78 10.70 -1.74
N ILE A 210 -11.44 11.78 -2.42
CA ILE A 210 -12.44 12.67 -3.05
C ILE A 210 -13.24 11.90 -4.10
N VAL A 211 -12.55 11.21 -5.02
CA VAL A 211 -13.18 10.39 -6.08
C VAL A 211 -14.05 9.30 -5.45
N LEU A 212 -13.54 8.63 -4.41
CA LEU A 212 -14.29 7.61 -3.68
C LEU A 212 -15.56 8.20 -3.04
N GLY A 213 -15.46 9.35 -2.38
CA GLY A 213 -16.59 10.05 -1.77
C GLY A 213 -17.66 10.41 -2.80
N VAL A 214 -17.24 10.98 -3.94
CA VAL A 214 -18.14 11.28 -5.06
C VAL A 214 -18.82 10.00 -5.56
N LEU A 215 -18.06 8.93 -5.76
CA LEU A 215 -18.60 7.64 -6.21
C LEU A 215 -19.61 7.07 -5.22
N VAL A 216 -19.34 7.14 -3.93
CA VAL A 216 -20.27 6.70 -2.88
C VAL A 216 -21.55 7.53 -2.94
N LEU A 217 -21.46 8.85 -3.06
CA LEU A 217 -22.64 9.73 -3.18
C LEU A 217 -23.52 9.37 -4.39
N PHE A 218 -22.91 9.07 -5.52
CA PHE A 218 -23.66 8.63 -6.72
C PHE A 218 -24.30 7.24 -6.58
N LEU A 219 -23.68 6.35 -5.81
CA LEU A 219 -24.20 5.01 -5.56
C LEU A 219 -25.23 4.95 -4.43
N LEU A 220 -25.23 5.93 -3.53
CA LEU A 220 -26.08 5.98 -2.35
C LEU A 220 -27.59 5.85 -2.68
N PRO A 221 -28.15 6.58 -3.68
CA PRO A 221 -29.55 6.42 -4.05
C PRO A 221 -29.92 5.01 -4.52
N ARG A 222 -28.97 4.31 -5.15
CA ARG A 222 -29.18 2.93 -5.64
C ARG A 222 -29.12 1.89 -4.52
N LEU A 223 -28.35 2.16 -3.46
CA LEU A 223 -28.29 1.29 -2.28
C LEU A 223 -29.59 1.32 -1.47
N PHE A 224 -30.29 2.46 -1.47
CA PHE A 224 -31.58 2.64 -0.79
C PHE A 224 -32.81 2.44 -1.70
N ALA A 225 -32.61 2.15 -2.99
CA ALA A 225 -33.72 1.80 -3.87
C ALA A 225 -34.31 0.46 -3.44
N ILE A 226 -35.56 0.50 -2.95
CA ILE A 226 -36.34 -0.68 -2.60
C ILE A 226 -36.49 -1.54 -3.88
N PRO A 227 -36.14 -2.82 -3.86
CA PRO A 227 -36.32 -3.67 -5.03
C PRO A 227 -37.81 -3.67 -5.44
N ALA A 228 -38.08 -3.38 -6.71
CA ALA A 228 -39.44 -3.44 -7.22
C ALA A 228 -40.03 -4.84 -6.96
N PRO A 229 -41.29 -4.93 -6.49
CA PRO A 229 -41.91 -6.22 -6.25
C PRO A 229 -41.87 -7.06 -7.53
N PRO A 230 -41.67 -8.39 -7.43
CA PRO A 230 -41.60 -9.26 -8.59
C PRO A 230 -42.91 -9.13 -9.36
N LYS A 231 -42.82 -8.86 -10.68
CA LYS A 231 -44.01 -8.88 -11.57
C LYS A 231 -44.61 -10.29 -11.48
N LYS A 232 -45.84 -10.38 -10.91
CA LYS A 232 -46.62 -11.58 -10.99
C LYS A 232 -47.04 -11.77 -12.45
N PHE A 233 -46.53 -12.81 -13.10
CA PHE A 233 -47.02 -13.28 -14.39
C PHE A 233 -48.24 -14.17 -14.14
#